data_def43993b75c5cdef0975e93ac3dd54f
#
_entry.id   def43993b75c5cdef0975e93ac3dd54f
#
_cell.length_a   1.000
_cell.length_b   1.000
_cell.length_c   1.000
_cell.angle_alpha   90.00
_cell.angle_beta   90.00
_cell.angle_gamma   90.00
#
_symmetry.space_group_name_H-M   'P 1'
#
loop_
_entity.id
_entity.type
_entity.pdbx_description
1 polymer ?
#
loop_
_entity_poly.entity_id
_entity_poly.type
_entity_poly.pdbx_seq_one_letter_code
_entity_poly.pdbx_strand_id
1 'polypeptide(L)'
;MRSRLPPPRNLGYVAAGGAVGAVSRVALATWFPTLPGRLPWVTLVENLTGAFLLALVLTVLTERLALDPAVRLLVCTGMLGAFTTYSTLAVELDRLVAVGAVTIAAVYVVLTLVGGLTAALAGLRLGQLLSTRPGRAGRRRARLGLRRRRRRPEGGGR
;
A
#
# COMPACT_ATOMS: atom_id res chain seq x y z
N MET A 1 8.07 11.50 -27.41
CA MET A 1 7.75 10.42 -26.47
C MET A 1 6.26 10.09 -26.60
N ARG A 2 5.86 9.04 -27.30
CA ARG A 2 4.45 8.63 -27.38
C ARG A 2 4.11 7.88 -26.10
N SER A 3 3.38 8.49 -25.19
CA SER A 3 2.81 7.85 -24.01
C SER A 3 1.81 6.79 -24.50
N ARG A 4 2.18 5.52 -24.48
CA ARG A 4 1.24 4.43 -24.73
C ARG A 4 0.25 4.41 -23.57
N LEU A 5 -1.00 4.75 -23.85
CA LEU A 5 -2.08 4.59 -22.86
C LEU A 5 -2.11 3.15 -22.37
N PRO A 6 -2.36 2.92 -21.07
CA PRO A 6 -2.49 1.59 -20.54
C PRO A 6 -3.62 0.85 -21.27
N PRO A 7 -3.51 -0.46 -21.47
CA PRO A 7 -4.56 -1.23 -22.15
C PRO A 7 -5.91 -1.07 -21.41
N PRO A 8 -7.04 -0.99 -22.12
CA PRO A 8 -8.36 -0.71 -21.55
C PRO A 8 -8.76 -1.69 -20.44
N ARG A 9 -8.30 -2.92 -20.51
CA ARG A 9 -8.46 -3.93 -19.46
C ARG A 9 -7.89 -3.48 -18.11
N ASN A 10 -6.74 -2.81 -18.09
CA ASN A 10 -6.12 -2.32 -16.86
C ASN A 10 -6.93 -1.21 -16.22
N LEU A 11 -7.53 -0.33 -17.03
CA LEU A 11 -8.45 0.70 -16.53
C LEU A 11 -9.68 0.08 -15.89
N GLY A 12 -10.21 -1.01 -16.45
CA GLY A 12 -11.34 -1.76 -15.88
C GLY A 12 -11.03 -2.30 -14.46
N TYR A 13 -9.85 -2.85 -14.24
CA TYR A 13 -9.44 -3.31 -12.90
C TYR A 13 -9.35 -2.17 -11.89
N VAL A 14 -8.74 -1.05 -12.29
CA VAL A 14 -8.64 0.14 -11.41
C VAL A 14 -10.02 0.71 -11.12
N ALA A 15 -10.88 0.81 -12.12
CA ALA A 15 -12.24 1.34 -11.96
C ALA A 15 -13.09 0.45 -11.02
N ALA A 16 -13.05 -0.87 -11.21
CA ALA A 16 -13.79 -1.81 -10.35
C ALA A 16 -13.30 -1.76 -8.89
N GLY A 17 -11.97 -1.80 -8.67
CA GLY A 17 -11.41 -1.64 -7.34
C GLY A 17 -11.72 -0.28 -6.74
N GLY A 18 -11.59 0.79 -7.53
CA GLY A 18 -11.89 2.16 -7.12
C GLY A 18 -13.35 2.34 -6.68
N ALA A 19 -14.29 1.74 -7.40
CA ALA A 19 -15.71 1.76 -7.02
C ALA A 19 -15.92 1.11 -5.65
N VAL A 20 -15.33 -0.05 -5.38
CA VAL A 20 -15.42 -0.72 -4.08
C VAL A 20 -14.81 0.15 -2.97
N GLY A 21 -13.60 0.67 -3.18
CA GLY A 21 -12.92 1.52 -2.18
C GLY A 21 -13.69 2.81 -1.88
N ALA A 22 -14.21 3.49 -2.91
CA ALA A 22 -14.99 4.71 -2.77
C ALA A 22 -16.32 4.45 -2.04
N VAL A 23 -17.05 3.38 -2.38
CA VAL A 23 -18.30 3.01 -1.71
C VAL A 23 -18.05 2.69 -0.25
N SER A 24 -17.00 1.92 0.07
CA SER A 24 -16.65 1.59 1.46
C SER A 24 -16.37 2.84 2.27
N ARG A 25 -15.59 3.80 1.74
CA ARG A 25 -15.28 5.08 2.38
C ARG A 25 -16.54 5.90 2.62
N VAL A 26 -17.39 6.05 1.61
CA VAL A 26 -18.64 6.83 1.74
C VAL A 26 -19.59 6.18 2.76
N ALA A 27 -19.71 4.85 2.76
CA ALA A 27 -20.52 4.12 3.73
C ALA A 27 -20.03 4.36 5.17
N LEU A 28 -18.72 4.27 5.44
CA LEU A 28 -18.16 4.53 6.76
C LEU A 28 -18.41 5.97 7.21
N ALA A 29 -18.18 6.95 6.35
CA ALA A 29 -18.45 8.36 6.64
C ALA A 29 -19.95 8.63 6.93
N THR A 30 -20.84 7.89 6.28
CA THR A 30 -22.29 8.02 6.46
C THR A 30 -22.77 7.35 7.75
N TRP A 31 -22.24 6.18 8.07
CA TRP A 31 -22.63 5.44 9.28
C TRP A 31 -22.04 6.02 10.57
N PHE A 32 -20.89 6.69 10.46
CA PHE A 32 -20.18 7.25 11.60
C PHE A 32 -19.85 8.74 11.37
N PRO A 33 -20.87 9.62 11.32
CA PRO A 33 -20.66 11.02 11.05
C PRO A 33 -19.86 11.70 12.17
N THR A 34 -18.92 12.55 11.79
CA THR A 34 -18.14 13.36 12.74
C THR A 34 -18.91 14.61 13.11
N LEU A 35 -19.05 14.87 14.42
CA LEU A 35 -19.68 16.08 14.94
C LEU A 35 -18.75 17.30 14.73
N PRO A 36 -19.33 18.52 14.53
CA PRO A 36 -18.53 19.74 14.38
C PRO A 36 -17.58 19.96 15.58
N GLY A 37 -16.35 20.39 15.29
CA GLY A 37 -15.34 20.64 16.30
C GLY A 37 -14.75 19.38 16.97
N ARG A 38 -15.07 18.19 16.52
CA ARG A 38 -14.51 16.93 17.00
C ARG A 38 -13.49 16.37 16.04
N LEU A 39 -12.56 15.55 16.55
CA LEU A 39 -11.57 14.84 15.74
C LEU A 39 -12.27 13.93 14.72
N PRO A 40 -11.95 14.05 13.42
CA PRO A 40 -12.51 13.18 12.36
C PRO A 40 -11.87 11.78 12.40
N TRP A 41 -12.22 11.00 13.41
CA TRP A 41 -11.59 9.70 13.66
C TRP A 41 -11.86 8.68 12.55
N VAL A 42 -12.99 8.79 11.84
CA VAL A 42 -13.34 7.86 10.73
C VAL A 42 -12.31 8.01 9.60
N THR A 43 -12.12 9.22 9.10
CA THR A 43 -11.14 9.50 8.05
C THR A 43 -9.71 9.19 8.51
N LEU A 44 -9.40 9.45 9.78
CA LEU A 44 -8.10 9.07 10.37
C LEU A 44 -7.89 7.56 10.29
N VAL A 45 -8.83 6.75 10.78
CA VAL A 45 -8.74 5.28 10.77
C VAL A 45 -8.72 4.74 9.34
N GLU A 46 -9.53 5.28 8.44
CA GLU A 46 -9.50 4.91 7.01
C GLU A 46 -8.11 5.10 6.41
N ASN A 47 -7.51 6.28 6.60
CA ASN A 47 -6.19 6.58 6.05
C ASN A 47 -5.08 5.73 6.69
N LEU A 48 -5.09 5.53 8.00
CA LEU A 48 -4.12 4.68 8.69
C LEU A 48 -4.24 3.21 8.27
N THR A 49 -5.45 2.69 8.23
CA THR A 49 -5.74 1.31 7.80
C THR A 49 -5.36 1.12 6.33
N GLY A 50 -5.71 2.09 5.48
CA GLY A 50 -5.35 2.06 4.07
C GLY A 50 -3.83 2.09 3.84
N ALA A 51 -3.09 2.92 4.58
CA ALA A 51 -1.62 2.98 4.53
C ALA A 51 -0.97 1.66 4.97
N PHE A 52 -1.46 1.07 6.07
CA PHE A 52 -1.01 -0.24 6.56
C PHE A 52 -1.28 -1.34 5.53
N LEU A 53 -2.52 -1.46 5.05
CA LEU A 53 -2.92 -2.51 4.11
C LEU A 53 -2.22 -2.35 2.76
N LEU A 54 -2.04 -1.13 2.28
CA LEU A 54 -1.34 -0.89 1.01
C LEU A 54 0.12 -1.36 1.10
N ALA A 55 0.83 -1.00 2.17
CA ALA A 55 2.21 -1.41 2.39
C ALA A 55 2.33 -2.94 2.57
N LEU A 56 1.43 -3.53 3.37
CA LEU A 56 1.38 -4.98 3.61
C LEU A 56 1.13 -5.75 2.31
N VAL A 57 0.02 -5.42 1.62
CA VAL A 57 -0.40 -6.13 0.41
C VAL A 57 0.64 -5.98 -0.69
N LEU A 58 1.13 -4.76 -0.92
CA LEU A 58 2.14 -4.51 -1.96
C LEU A 58 3.42 -5.29 -1.70
N THR A 59 3.87 -5.39 -0.43
CA THR A 59 5.06 -6.16 -0.05
C THR A 59 4.86 -7.66 -0.27
N VAL A 60 3.75 -8.22 0.20
CA VAL A 60 3.42 -9.65 0.02
C VAL A 60 3.27 -9.98 -1.47
N LEU A 61 2.57 -9.14 -2.23
CA LEU A 61 2.36 -9.33 -3.67
C LEU A 61 3.69 -9.29 -4.45
N THR A 62 4.61 -8.40 -4.07
CA THR A 62 5.89 -8.24 -4.77
C THR A 62 6.86 -9.36 -4.43
N GLU A 63 6.89 -9.84 -3.18
CA GLU A 63 7.91 -10.77 -2.72
C GLU A 63 7.50 -12.24 -2.79
N ARG A 64 6.24 -12.57 -2.54
CA ARG A 64 5.77 -13.97 -2.50
C ARG A 64 5.11 -14.47 -3.77
N LEU A 65 4.27 -13.64 -4.31
CA LEU A 65 3.33 -14.09 -5.30
C LEU A 65 3.72 -13.37 -6.59
N ALA A 66 4.40 -13.85 -7.53
CA ALA A 66 4.50 -13.25 -8.87
C ALA A 66 3.07 -13.06 -9.45
N LEU A 67 2.23 -12.31 -8.69
CA LEU A 67 0.80 -12.19 -8.95
C LEU A 67 0.55 -11.43 -10.23
N ASP A 68 -0.57 -11.79 -10.85
CA ASP A 68 -1.11 -11.11 -12.01
C ASP A 68 -1.14 -9.59 -11.74
N PRO A 69 -0.53 -8.79 -12.62
CA PRO A 69 -0.61 -7.32 -12.56
C PRO A 69 -2.03 -6.79 -12.35
N ALA A 70 -3.05 -7.52 -12.80
CA ALA A 70 -4.45 -7.19 -12.62
C ALA A 70 -4.87 -7.10 -11.14
N VAL A 71 -4.44 -8.05 -10.29
CA VAL A 71 -4.74 -8.04 -8.85
C VAL A 71 -4.13 -6.83 -8.17
N ARG A 72 -2.90 -6.48 -8.53
CA ARG A 72 -2.23 -5.28 -8.02
C ARG A 72 -2.96 -4.00 -8.43
N LEU A 73 -3.42 -3.91 -9.67
CA LEU A 73 -4.19 -2.76 -10.16
C LEU A 73 -5.55 -2.65 -9.45
N LEU A 74 -6.26 -3.76 -9.29
CA LEU A 74 -7.57 -3.79 -8.65
C LEU A 74 -7.49 -3.44 -7.16
N VAL A 75 -6.59 -4.10 -6.42
CA VAL A 75 -6.54 -3.96 -4.95
C VAL A 75 -5.73 -2.73 -4.53
N CYS A 76 -4.48 -2.59 -5.00
CA CYS A 76 -3.61 -1.53 -4.51
C CYS A 76 -3.96 -0.18 -5.14
N THR A 77 -4.07 -0.12 -6.47
CA THR A 77 -4.29 1.14 -7.17
C THR A 77 -5.77 1.56 -7.12
N GLY A 78 -6.69 0.63 -7.38
CA GLY A 78 -8.12 0.89 -7.37
C GLY A 78 -8.66 1.00 -5.96
N MET A 79 -8.81 -0.13 -5.28
CA MET A 79 -9.54 -0.22 -4.02
C MET A 79 -8.88 0.61 -2.90
N LEU A 80 -7.63 0.34 -2.55
CA LEU A 80 -6.94 1.04 -1.47
C LEU A 80 -6.64 2.50 -1.83
N GLY A 81 -6.35 2.80 -3.12
CA GLY A 81 -6.17 4.17 -3.59
C GLY A 81 -7.43 5.03 -3.52
N ALA A 82 -8.63 4.44 -3.69
CA ALA A 82 -9.90 5.14 -3.55
C ALA A 82 -10.45 5.11 -2.10
N PHE A 83 -10.03 4.16 -1.29
CA PHE A 83 -10.39 4.06 0.13
C PHE A 83 -9.72 5.16 0.96
N THR A 84 -8.43 5.43 0.72
CA THR A 84 -7.71 6.54 1.36
C THR A 84 -8.05 7.88 0.70
N THR A 85 -8.00 8.96 1.48
CA THR A 85 -8.38 10.29 0.98
C THR A 85 -7.57 11.43 1.59
N TYR A 86 -6.99 12.25 0.72
CA TYR A 86 -6.40 13.52 1.11
C TYR A 86 -7.43 14.67 1.06
N SER A 87 -8.35 14.63 0.08
CA SER A 87 -9.34 15.69 -0.09
C SER A 87 -10.28 15.82 1.10
N THR A 88 -10.76 14.69 1.65
CA THR A 88 -11.59 14.70 2.86
C THR A 88 -10.81 15.26 4.06
N LEU A 89 -9.56 14.85 4.26
CA LEU A 89 -8.67 15.42 5.28
C LEU A 89 -8.58 16.95 5.17
N ALA A 90 -8.35 17.46 3.96
CA ALA A 90 -8.22 18.90 3.75
C ALA A 90 -9.52 19.67 4.09
N VAL A 91 -10.68 19.14 3.66
CA VAL A 91 -11.98 19.73 3.98
C VAL A 91 -12.29 19.69 5.48
N GLU A 92 -11.95 18.59 6.16
CA GLU A 92 -12.16 18.45 7.60
C GLU A 92 -11.27 19.39 8.40
N LEU A 93 -10.02 19.61 7.98
CA LEU A 93 -9.12 20.60 8.58
C LEU A 93 -9.66 22.01 8.42
N ASP A 94 -10.13 22.37 7.23
CA ASP A 94 -10.76 23.68 6.97
C ASP A 94 -11.96 23.90 7.91
N ARG A 95 -12.85 22.90 8.02
CA ARG A 95 -14.02 22.96 8.93
C ARG A 95 -13.63 23.10 10.38
N LEU A 96 -12.59 22.39 10.85
CA LEU A 96 -12.09 22.51 12.22
C LEU A 96 -11.56 23.91 12.53
N VAL A 97 -10.81 24.49 11.58
CA VAL A 97 -10.30 25.85 11.72
C VAL A 97 -11.45 26.86 11.71
N ALA A 98 -12.42 26.69 10.81
CA ALA A 98 -13.58 27.59 10.71
C ALA A 98 -14.43 27.67 11.98
N VAL A 99 -14.51 26.57 12.76
CA VAL A 99 -15.21 26.55 14.07
C VAL A 99 -14.29 26.87 15.26
N GLY A 100 -13.04 27.32 15.00
CA GLY A 100 -12.07 27.67 16.07
C GLY A 100 -11.39 26.48 16.75
N ALA A 101 -11.60 25.23 16.28
CA ALA A 101 -11.02 24.02 16.85
C ALA A 101 -9.57 23.77 16.36
N VAL A 102 -8.73 24.80 16.37
CA VAL A 102 -7.36 24.80 15.78
C VAL A 102 -6.46 23.75 16.43
N THR A 103 -6.56 23.57 17.76
CA THR A 103 -5.77 22.53 18.46
C THR A 103 -6.11 21.12 17.96
N ILE A 104 -7.39 20.84 17.73
CA ILE A 104 -7.85 19.54 17.18
C ILE A 104 -7.35 19.37 15.76
N ALA A 105 -7.38 20.43 14.95
CA ALA A 105 -6.85 20.40 13.59
C ALA A 105 -5.34 20.09 13.60
N ALA A 106 -4.55 20.72 14.45
CA ALA A 106 -3.12 20.44 14.59
C ALA A 106 -2.84 18.99 15.03
N VAL A 107 -3.56 18.51 16.04
CA VAL A 107 -3.46 17.11 16.49
C VAL A 107 -3.84 16.15 15.36
N TYR A 108 -4.89 16.45 14.60
CA TYR A 108 -5.34 15.64 13.48
C TYR A 108 -4.27 15.51 12.38
N VAL A 109 -3.61 16.60 12.03
CA VAL A 109 -2.49 16.58 11.06
C VAL A 109 -1.36 15.68 11.58
N VAL A 110 -0.93 15.86 12.82
CA VAL A 110 0.16 15.08 13.42
C VAL A 110 -0.20 13.58 13.46
N LEU A 111 -1.40 13.25 13.94
CA LEU A 111 -1.88 11.86 13.97
C LEU A 111 -1.95 11.23 12.58
N THR A 112 -2.39 11.98 11.58
CA THR A 112 -2.47 11.48 10.21
C THR A 112 -1.07 11.23 9.63
N LEU A 113 -0.15 12.17 9.78
CA LEU A 113 1.20 12.04 9.20
C LEU A 113 2.04 10.99 9.94
N VAL A 114 2.16 11.13 11.26
CA VAL A 114 2.97 10.21 12.08
C VAL A 114 2.31 8.82 12.13
N GLY A 115 1.01 8.78 12.38
CA GLY A 115 0.23 7.54 12.41
C GLY A 115 0.24 6.82 11.06
N GLY A 116 0.05 7.56 9.96
CA GLY A 116 0.08 7.00 8.60
C GLY A 116 1.45 6.41 8.25
N LEU A 117 2.54 7.13 8.57
CA LEU A 117 3.90 6.63 8.34
C LEU A 117 4.20 5.38 9.19
N THR A 118 3.85 5.39 10.47
CA THR A 118 4.04 4.23 11.37
C THR A 118 3.19 3.05 10.94
N ALA A 119 1.94 3.27 10.52
CA ALA A 119 1.08 2.23 9.97
C ALA A 119 1.66 1.61 8.68
N ALA A 120 2.16 2.44 7.76
CA ALA A 120 2.81 1.95 6.54
C ALA A 120 4.09 1.15 6.86
N LEU A 121 4.93 1.62 7.77
CA LEU A 121 6.13 0.88 8.22
C LEU A 121 5.77 -0.45 8.88
N ALA A 122 4.72 -0.48 9.70
CA ALA A 122 4.23 -1.72 10.31
C ALA A 122 3.74 -2.71 9.25
N GLY A 123 2.95 -2.24 8.28
CA GLY A 123 2.49 -3.05 7.15
C GLY A 123 3.64 -3.62 6.31
N LEU A 124 4.64 -2.78 6.01
CA LEU A 124 5.86 -3.18 5.31
C LEU A 124 6.63 -4.27 6.08
N ARG A 125 6.87 -4.07 7.38
CA ARG A 125 7.58 -5.04 8.23
C ARG A 125 6.83 -6.37 8.33
N LEU A 126 5.53 -6.31 8.57
CA LEU A 126 4.69 -7.51 8.59
C LEU A 126 4.72 -8.22 7.24
N GLY A 127 4.61 -7.49 6.13
CA GLY A 127 4.72 -8.04 4.79
C GLY A 127 6.05 -8.76 4.55
N GLN A 128 7.16 -8.16 4.97
CA GLN A 128 8.49 -8.77 4.90
C GLN A 128 8.58 -10.06 5.73
N LEU A 129 8.09 -10.04 6.97
CA LEU A 129 8.07 -11.23 7.85
C LEU A 129 7.25 -12.37 7.23
N LEU A 130 6.10 -12.05 6.68
CA LEU A 130 5.26 -13.02 5.97
C LEU A 130 5.90 -13.50 4.67
N SER A 131 6.79 -12.70 4.05
CA SER A 131 7.42 -12.97 2.76
C SER A 131 8.77 -13.64 2.85
N THR A 132 9.36 -13.80 4.03
CA THR A 132 10.64 -14.50 4.22
C THR A 132 10.53 -15.95 3.76
N ARG A 133 10.94 -16.19 2.50
CA ARG A 133 11.20 -17.55 2.00
C ARG A 133 12.57 -18.00 2.51
N PRO A 134 12.67 -19.16 3.18
CA PRO A 134 13.96 -19.80 3.35
C PRO A 134 14.45 -20.25 1.97
N GLY A 135 15.32 -19.47 1.29
CA GLY A 135 15.81 -19.96 0.00
C GLY A 135 16.62 -19.03 -0.90
N ARG A 136 16.68 -17.72 -0.66
CA ARG A 136 17.55 -16.86 -1.52
C ARG A 136 19.05 -17.08 -1.29
N ALA A 137 19.45 -17.42 -0.07
CA ALA A 137 20.85 -17.78 0.23
C ALA A 137 21.29 -19.10 -0.45
N GLY A 138 20.41 -20.09 -0.55
CA GLY A 138 20.68 -21.37 -1.21
C GLY A 138 20.84 -21.25 -2.73
N ARG A 139 20.02 -20.45 -3.38
CA ARG A 139 20.11 -20.26 -4.85
C ARG A 139 21.36 -19.49 -5.28
N ARG A 140 21.86 -18.55 -4.46
CA ARG A 140 23.11 -17.86 -4.74
C ARG A 140 24.32 -18.79 -4.59
N ARG A 141 24.32 -19.65 -3.55
CA ARG A 141 25.37 -20.67 -3.34
C ARG A 141 25.34 -21.74 -4.44
N ALA A 142 24.18 -22.19 -4.86
CA ALA A 142 24.03 -23.15 -5.95
C ALA A 142 24.53 -22.60 -7.30
N ARG A 143 24.25 -21.31 -7.63
CA ARG A 143 24.79 -20.67 -8.85
C ARG A 143 26.31 -20.47 -8.79
N LEU A 144 26.86 -20.18 -7.62
CA LEU A 144 28.33 -20.06 -7.44
C LEU A 144 29.01 -21.44 -7.48
N GLY A 145 28.38 -22.48 -6.96
CA GLY A 145 28.88 -23.87 -7.03
C GLY A 145 28.91 -24.42 -8.44
N LEU A 146 27.89 -24.14 -9.26
CA LEU A 146 27.83 -24.54 -10.67
C LEU A 146 28.87 -23.82 -11.54
N ARG A 147 29.18 -22.53 -11.23
CA ARG A 147 30.27 -21.81 -11.94
C ARG A 147 31.65 -22.35 -11.59
N ARG A 148 31.87 -22.81 -10.36
CA ARG A 148 33.16 -23.44 -9.97
C ARG A 148 33.37 -24.80 -10.63
N ARG A 149 32.30 -25.62 -10.82
CA ARG A 149 32.41 -26.92 -11.53
C ARG A 149 32.72 -26.75 -13.02
N ARG A 150 32.21 -25.70 -13.69
CA ARG A 150 32.54 -25.45 -15.12
C ARG A 150 33.96 -24.91 -15.37
N ARG A 151 34.69 -24.51 -14.32
CA ARG A 151 36.08 -24.01 -14.44
C ARG A 151 37.15 -25.02 -14.02
N ARG A 152 36.77 -26.28 -13.79
CA ARG A 152 37.81 -27.33 -13.69
C ARG A 152 38.23 -27.68 -15.11
N PRO A 153 39.44 -27.37 -15.55
CA PRO A 153 39.97 -27.86 -16.81
C PRO A 153 40.11 -29.38 -16.70
N GLU A 154 39.58 -30.10 -17.67
CA GLU A 154 39.87 -31.50 -17.88
C GLU A 154 41.35 -31.54 -18.27
N GLY A 155 42.22 -31.72 -17.28
CA GLY A 155 43.67 -31.79 -17.44
C GLY A 155 44.14 -33.23 -17.34
N GLY A 156 44.59 -33.77 -18.45
CA GLY A 156 45.73 -34.65 -18.51
C GLY A 156 45.43 -36.11 -18.24
N GLY A 157 44.98 -36.81 -19.30
CA GLY A 157 45.30 -38.21 -19.42
C GLY A 157 46.65 -38.36 -20.17
N ARG A 158 47.58 -38.96 -19.56
CA ARG A 158 48.65 -39.73 -20.21
C ARG A 158 48.58 -41.15 -19.68
#